data_dd8bbc30c1fd4c85c44dc8cddd6facd2
#
_entry.id   dd8bbc30c1fd4c85c44dc8cddd6facd2
#
_cell.length_a   1.000
_cell.length_b   1.000
_cell.length_c   1.000
_cell.angle_alpha   90.00
_cell.angle_beta   90.00
_cell.angle_gamma   90.00
#
_symmetry.space_group_name_H-M   'P 1'
#
loop_
_entity.id
_entity.type
_entity.pdbx_description
1 polymer ?
#
loop_
_entity_poly.entity_id
_entity_poly.type
_entity_poly.pdbx_seq_one_letter_code
_entity_poly.pdbx_strand_id
1 'polypeptide(L)'
;GHECQWNGPSWPYATSMTLVGLANLLNNQTQSFVDSRDFITLFSIYARSLYKKDANGILTPWIDENLNPFTGDWISRTMLSTRHQKPEERGKDYNHSLFCDLVINGLIGIRPSEEEELDVNPLIPEGYWDYFCLDNLTYRGKTICVLYDKTGDKYKRGAGLSIFINGTKTATSPTLTKISCKL
;
A
#
# COMPACT_ATOMS: atom_id res chain seq x y z
N GLY A 1 9.48 26.46 9.72
CA GLY A 1 8.21 25.79 9.70
C GLY A 1 7.78 25.37 11.08
N HIS A 2 6.51 25.36 11.34
CA HIS A 2 5.92 24.87 12.57
C HIS A 2 5.60 23.37 12.47
N GLU A 3 5.42 22.74 13.60
CA GLU A 3 5.25 21.30 13.76
C GLU A 3 4.11 20.70 12.94
N CYS A 4 3.04 21.45 12.69
CA CYS A 4 1.82 20.99 12.04
C CYS A 4 1.35 21.93 10.93
N GLN A 5 2.26 22.46 10.11
CA GLN A 5 1.89 23.35 9.02
C GLN A 5 1.73 22.61 7.69
N TRP A 6 0.73 23.02 6.94
CA TRP A 6 0.40 22.43 5.63
C TRP A 6 1.38 22.87 4.51
N ASN A 7 2.27 23.82 4.76
CA ASN A 7 3.29 24.26 3.83
C ASN A 7 4.68 23.76 4.29
N GLY A 8 5.22 22.80 3.65
CA GLY A 8 6.57 22.28 3.89
C GLY A 8 6.61 20.82 4.28
N PRO A 9 5.98 20.35 5.39
CA PRO A 9 5.98 18.94 5.74
C PRO A 9 5.27 18.06 4.72
N SER A 10 5.75 16.82 4.60
CA SER A 10 5.01 15.76 3.93
C SER A 10 4.06 15.08 4.92
N TRP A 11 2.80 14.95 4.53
CA TRP A 11 1.76 14.37 5.36
C TRP A 11 1.40 12.97 4.86
N PRO A 12 1.38 11.96 5.71
CA PRO A 12 0.95 10.61 5.34
C PRO A 12 -0.44 10.59 4.73
N TYR A 13 -1.36 11.39 5.24
CA TYR A 13 -2.68 11.56 4.66
C TYR A 13 -2.63 12.05 3.21
N ALA A 14 -1.87 13.11 2.94
CA ALA A 14 -1.72 13.64 1.58
C ALA A 14 -1.04 12.63 0.64
N THR A 15 -0.04 11.89 1.14
CA THR A 15 0.61 10.79 0.41
C THR A 15 -0.39 9.69 0.08
N SER A 16 -1.24 9.31 1.03
CA SER A 16 -2.30 8.33 0.82
C SER A 16 -3.29 8.79 -0.24
N MET A 17 -3.76 10.04 -0.19
CA MET A 17 -4.67 10.60 -1.19
C MET A 17 -4.05 10.66 -2.59
N THR A 18 -2.76 10.97 -2.67
CA THR A 18 -2.00 10.95 -3.94
C THR A 18 -1.93 9.54 -4.50
N LEU A 19 -1.64 8.54 -3.67
CA LEU A 19 -1.61 7.13 -4.09
C LEU A 19 -2.99 6.61 -4.50
N VAL A 20 -4.05 6.99 -3.79
CA VAL A 20 -5.44 6.67 -4.21
C VAL A 20 -5.74 7.28 -5.58
N GLY A 21 -5.41 8.55 -5.77
CA GLY A 21 -5.58 9.23 -7.06
C GLY A 21 -4.80 8.56 -8.18
N LEU A 22 -3.54 8.19 -7.93
CA LEU A 22 -2.68 7.49 -8.89
C LEU A 22 -3.22 6.09 -9.22
N ALA A 23 -3.67 5.33 -8.22
CA ALA A 23 -4.30 4.03 -8.44
C ALA A 23 -5.59 4.14 -9.28
N ASN A 24 -6.40 5.17 -9.04
CA ASN A 24 -7.60 5.45 -9.84
C ASN A 24 -7.26 5.82 -11.27
N LEU A 25 -6.24 6.66 -11.47
CA LEU A 25 -5.78 7.04 -12.80
C LEU A 25 -5.31 5.81 -13.59
N LEU A 26 -4.47 4.97 -13.00
CA LEU A 26 -3.93 3.77 -13.63
C LEU A 26 -4.99 2.70 -13.94
N ASN A 27 -6.08 2.65 -13.18
CA ASN A 27 -7.15 1.69 -13.40
C ASN A 27 -8.23 2.17 -14.38
N ASN A 28 -8.50 3.49 -14.41
CA ASN A 28 -9.69 4.01 -15.04
C ASN A 28 -9.43 4.88 -16.29
N GLN A 29 -8.17 5.25 -16.53
CA GLN A 29 -7.82 6.17 -17.62
C GLN A 29 -6.76 5.55 -18.54
N THR A 30 -6.99 5.70 -19.84
CA THR A 30 -5.94 5.41 -20.84
C THR A 30 -4.99 6.59 -20.91
N GLN A 31 -3.76 6.41 -20.47
CA GLN A 31 -2.71 7.43 -20.46
C GLN A 31 -1.32 6.77 -20.47
N SER A 32 -0.26 7.55 -20.73
CA SER A 32 1.12 7.07 -20.81
C SER A 32 2.13 7.89 -20.02
N PHE A 33 1.65 8.76 -19.11
CA PHE A 33 2.53 9.66 -18.34
C PHE A 33 3.07 8.99 -17.08
N VAL A 34 2.30 8.09 -16.48
CA VAL A 34 2.65 7.34 -15.27
C VAL A 34 2.27 5.87 -15.42
N ASP A 35 2.98 5.01 -14.69
CA ASP A 35 2.73 3.57 -14.72
C ASP A 35 2.75 2.94 -13.30
N SER A 36 2.66 1.62 -13.23
CA SER A 36 2.71 0.89 -11.97
C SER A 36 4.05 1.02 -11.22
N ARG A 37 5.15 1.41 -11.91
CA ARG A 37 6.44 1.64 -11.27
C ARG A 37 6.43 2.94 -10.47
N ASP A 38 5.73 3.96 -10.96
CA ASP A 38 5.53 5.22 -10.22
C ASP A 38 4.71 4.95 -8.94
N PHE A 39 3.63 4.16 -9.07
CA PHE A 39 2.81 3.76 -7.93
C PHE A 39 3.64 3.01 -6.88
N ILE A 40 4.34 1.93 -7.26
CA ILE A 40 5.09 1.11 -6.31
C ILE A 40 6.27 1.88 -5.70
N THR A 41 6.87 2.80 -6.43
CA THR A 41 7.94 3.65 -5.93
C THR A 41 7.44 4.56 -4.81
N LEU A 42 6.35 5.30 -5.04
CA LEU A 42 5.77 6.18 -4.01
C LEU A 42 5.21 5.37 -2.83
N PHE A 43 4.52 4.26 -3.11
CA PHE A 43 4.02 3.35 -2.09
C PHE A 43 5.16 2.80 -1.21
N SER A 44 6.29 2.41 -1.81
CA SER A 44 7.46 1.90 -1.08
C SER A 44 8.11 2.96 -0.21
N ILE A 45 8.16 4.21 -0.66
CA ILE A 45 8.65 5.35 0.13
C ILE A 45 7.74 5.53 1.36
N TYR A 46 6.41 5.52 1.15
CA TYR A 46 5.45 5.61 2.25
C TYR A 46 5.60 4.45 3.24
N ALA A 47 5.66 3.21 2.76
CA ALA A 47 5.82 2.04 3.63
C ALA A 47 7.11 2.11 4.46
N ARG A 48 8.22 2.54 3.87
CA ARG A 48 9.51 2.71 4.59
C ARG A 48 9.46 3.84 5.62
N SER A 49 8.63 4.85 5.43
CA SER A 49 8.47 5.93 6.41
C SER A 49 7.80 5.48 7.71
N LEU A 50 7.14 4.31 7.72
CA LEU A 50 6.51 3.74 8.92
C LEU A 50 7.52 3.10 9.90
N TYR A 51 8.80 3.34 9.70
CA TYR A 51 9.87 2.89 10.58
C TYR A 51 10.78 4.04 10.96
N LYS A 52 11.29 3.98 12.19
CA LYS A 52 12.36 4.84 12.68
C LYS A 52 13.61 4.00 12.87
N LYS A 53 14.74 4.54 12.43
CA LYS A 53 16.06 3.94 12.66
C LYS A 53 16.70 4.58 13.89
N ASP A 54 17.12 3.79 14.85
CA ASP A 54 17.87 4.28 16.00
C ASP A 54 19.37 4.51 15.68
N ALA A 55 20.12 5.01 16.66
CA ALA A 55 21.56 5.27 16.51
C ALA A 55 22.39 4.01 16.21
N ASN A 56 21.89 2.82 16.55
CA ASN A 56 22.53 1.53 16.27
C ASN A 56 22.09 0.93 14.95
N GLY A 57 21.18 1.60 14.23
CA GLY A 57 20.65 1.13 12.95
C GLY A 57 19.48 0.17 13.08
N ILE A 58 18.93 -0.04 14.28
CA ILE A 58 17.77 -0.90 14.50
C ILE A 58 16.51 -0.19 14.03
N LEU A 59 15.72 -0.89 13.20
CA LEU A 59 14.43 -0.39 12.70
C LEU A 59 13.35 -0.72 13.73
N THR A 60 12.64 0.32 14.17
CA THR A 60 11.47 0.21 15.05
C THR A 60 10.25 0.76 14.33
N PRO A 61 9.10 0.05 14.33
CA PRO A 61 7.86 0.59 13.79
C PRO A 61 7.53 1.94 14.45
N TRP A 62 7.18 2.90 13.64
CA TRP A 62 6.93 4.25 14.09
C TRP A 62 5.95 4.95 13.18
N ILE A 63 4.90 5.52 13.73
CA ILE A 63 3.88 6.29 13.03
C ILE A 63 3.76 7.64 13.72
N ASP A 64 3.80 8.72 12.94
CA ASP A 64 3.68 10.09 13.43
C ASP A 64 2.94 10.96 12.40
N GLU A 65 2.75 12.24 12.70
CA GLU A 65 1.87 13.12 11.95
C GLU A 65 2.47 13.65 10.65
N ASN A 66 3.77 14.03 10.65
CA ASN A 66 4.39 14.65 9.49
C ASN A 66 5.89 14.35 9.36
N LEU A 67 6.35 14.40 8.13
CA LEU A 67 7.71 14.08 7.71
C LEU A 67 8.39 15.30 7.09
N ASN A 68 9.69 15.39 7.26
CA ASN A 68 10.53 16.26 6.45
C ASN A 68 10.55 15.74 5.01
N PRO A 69 10.08 16.50 4.01
CA PRO A 69 10.00 16.04 2.63
C PRO A 69 11.36 15.77 1.97
N PHE A 70 12.46 16.30 2.54
CA PHE A 70 13.81 16.14 2.01
C PHE A 70 14.57 14.98 2.65
N THR A 71 14.36 14.75 3.96
CA THR A 71 15.11 13.75 4.73
C THR A 71 14.30 12.50 5.06
N GLY A 72 12.97 12.59 5.01
CA GLY A 72 12.07 11.52 5.46
C GLY A 72 12.03 11.35 6.98
N ASP A 73 12.61 12.28 7.75
CA ASP A 73 12.61 12.25 9.21
C ASP A 73 11.28 12.79 9.77
N TRP A 74 10.88 12.33 10.94
CA TRP A 74 9.67 12.75 11.61
C TRP A 74 9.86 14.14 12.28
N ILE A 75 9.34 15.20 11.64
CA ILE A 75 9.61 16.60 12.01
C ILE A 75 9.17 16.94 13.42
N SER A 76 8.00 16.51 13.84
CA SER A 76 7.45 16.85 15.16
C SER A 76 8.42 16.46 16.28
N ARG A 77 9.06 15.30 16.16
CA ARG A 77 10.04 14.81 17.14
C ARG A 77 11.37 15.53 17.09
N THR A 78 11.88 15.75 15.90
CA THR A 78 13.13 16.48 15.72
C THR A 78 13.02 17.87 16.30
N MET A 79 11.91 18.56 16.05
CA MET A 79 11.67 19.91 16.59
C MET A 79 11.46 19.94 18.11
N LEU A 80 10.73 18.97 18.66
CA LEU A 80 10.54 18.87 20.10
C LEU A 80 11.86 18.61 20.82
N SER A 81 12.70 17.74 20.25
CA SER A 81 14.05 17.46 20.74
C SER A 81 14.93 18.71 20.74
N THR A 82 14.92 19.50 19.65
CA THR A 82 15.73 20.72 19.54
C THR A 82 15.27 21.85 20.46
N ARG A 83 14.02 21.82 20.89
CA ARG A 83 13.46 22.79 21.85
C ARG A 83 13.60 22.37 23.31
N HIS A 84 14.34 21.30 23.60
CA HIS A 84 14.47 20.70 24.94
C HIS A 84 13.11 20.36 25.59
N GLN A 85 12.07 20.28 24.81
CA GLN A 85 10.78 19.75 25.24
C GLN A 85 10.87 18.23 25.22
N LYS A 86 10.30 17.57 26.22
CA LYS A 86 10.15 16.12 26.14
C LYS A 86 9.48 15.80 24.81
N PRO A 87 10.03 14.89 23.99
CA PRO A 87 9.38 14.42 22.78
C PRO A 87 8.19 13.54 23.17
N GLU A 88 7.29 14.13 23.98
CA GLU A 88 6.02 13.48 24.26
C GLU A 88 5.30 13.43 22.91
N GLU A 89 5.07 12.36 22.53
CA GLU A 89 4.26 11.54 21.65
C GLU A 89 3.12 12.28 20.94
N ARG A 90 3.24 13.62 20.82
CA ARG A 90 2.33 14.44 20.05
C ARG A 90 2.45 14.04 18.57
N GLY A 91 1.32 13.55 18.03
CA GLY A 91 1.26 13.03 16.67
C GLY A 91 1.68 11.57 16.53
N LYS A 92 2.27 10.96 17.57
CA LYS A 92 2.52 9.52 17.59
C LYS A 92 1.20 8.76 17.45
N ASP A 93 1.26 7.66 16.70
CA ASP A 93 0.10 6.83 16.41
C ASP A 93 -1.02 7.58 15.66
N TYR A 94 -0.63 8.65 14.94
CA TYR A 94 -1.53 9.37 14.04
C TYR A 94 -2.18 8.44 13.03
N ASN A 95 -3.43 8.71 12.71
CA ASN A 95 -4.25 7.84 11.88
C ASN A 95 -3.71 7.65 10.46
N HIS A 96 -3.21 6.46 10.16
CA HIS A 96 -2.74 6.02 8.85
C HIS A 96 -3.65 4.91 8.27
N SER A 97 -4.93 4.90 8.61
CA SER A 97 -5.86 3.82 8.22
C SER A 97 -5.93 3.58 6.71
N LEU A 98 -5.78 4.63 5.90
CA LEU A 98 -5.74 4.52 4.43
C LEU A 98 -4.59 3.65 3.90
N PHE A 99 -3.55 3.38 4.70
CA PHE A 99 -2.45 2.52 4.25
C PHE A 99 -2.92 1.10 3.94
N CYS A 100 -3.78 0.52 4.77
CA CYS A 100 -4.35 -0.81 4.51
C CYS A 100 -5.25 -0.81 3.27
N ASP A 101 -6.03 0.25 3.07
CA ASP A 101 -6.84 0.40 1.86
C ASP A 101 -5.97 0.50 0.60
N LEU A 102 -4.82 1.19 0.68
CA LEU A 102 -3.86 1.24 -0.42
C LEU A 102 -3.25 -0.13 -0.74
N VAL A 103 -3.02 -0.97 0.28
CA VAL A 103 -2.58 -2.35 0.04
C VAL A 103 -3.68 -3.14 -0.70
N ILE A 104 -4.91 -3.08 -0.22
CA ILE A 104 -6.02 -3.87 -0.76
C ILE A 104 -6.44 -3.35 -2.14
N ASN A 105 -6.80 -2.06 -2.23
CA ASN A 105 -7.41 -1.49 -3.42
C ASN A 105 -6.39 -1.04 -4.48
N GLY A 106 -5.20 -0.63 -4.04
CA GLY A 106 -4.13 -0.16 -4.91
C GLY A 106 -3.17 -1.29 -5.28
N LEU A 107 -2.39 -1.75 -4.30
CA LEU A 107 -1.28 -2.67 -4.55
C LEU A 107 -1.77 -4.04 -5.06
N ILE A 108 -2.69 -4.69 -4.35
CA ILE A 108 -3.31 -5.98 -4.75
C ILE A 108 -4.38 -5.75 -5.81
N GLY A 109 -5.02 -4.58 -5.78
CA GLY A 109 -5.92 -4.14 -6.82
C GLY A 109 -7.32 -4.73 -6.74
N ILE A 110 -7.81 -5.07 -5.55
CA ILE A 110 -9.20 -5.46 -5.35
C ILE A 110 -10.06 -4.21 -5.43
N ARG A 111 -10.86 -4.10 -6.50
CA ARG A 111 -11.69 -2.92 -6.77
C ARG A 111 -13.14 -3.21 -6.40
N PRO A 112 -13.77 -2.35 -5.55
CA PRO A 112 -15.20 -2.43 -5.33
C PRO A 112 -15.97 -2.25 -6.63
N SER A 113 -16.99 -3.08 -6.87
CA SER A 113 -17.88 -2.99 -8.02
C SER A 113 -19.34 -2.97 -7.52
N GLU A 114 -20.24 -2.33 -8.27
CA GLU A 114 -21.68 -2.41 -8.04
C GLU A 114 -22.26 -3.75 -8.52
N GLU A 115 -21.57 -4.38 -9.47
CA GLU A 115 -21.95 -5.69 -10.01
C GLU A 115 -21.54 -6.85 -9.10
N GLU A 116 -22.11 -8.03 -9.33
CA GLU A 116 -21.71 -9.28 -8.64
C GLU A 116 -20.42 -9.84 -9.23
N GLU A 117 -19.44 -8.97 -9.44
CA GLU A 117 -18.13 -9.30 -9.96
C GLU A 117 -17.03 -8.79 -9.03
N LEU A 118 -15.95 -9.54 -9.00
CA LEU A 118 -14.71 -9.16 -8.33
C LEU A 118 -13.63 -8.90 -9.39
N ASP A 119 -13.20 -7.65 -9.47
CA ASP A 119 -12.05 -7.22 -10.25
C ASP A 119 -10.80 -7.19 -9.39
N VAL A 120 -9.72 -7.77 -9.89
CA VAL A 120 -8.39 -7.71 -9.30
C VAL A 120 -7.40 -7.24 -10.35
N ASN A 121 -6.76 -6.09 -10.10
CA ASN A 121 -5.76 -5.49 -11.00
C ASN A 121 -4.54 -5.02 -10.20
N PRO A 122 -3.57 -5.90 -9.91
CA PRO A 122 -2.40 -5.53 -9.11
C PRO A 122 -1.58 -4.42 -9.77
N LEU A 123 -1.26 -3.36 -9.01
CA LEU A 123 -0.34 -2.31 -9.43
C LEU A 123 1.11 -2.64 -9.03
N ILE A 124 1.48 -3.90 -9.18
CA ILE A 124 2.82 -4.42 -8.93
C ILE A 124 3.47 -4.67 -10.29
N PRO A 125 4.58 -3.99 -10.62
CA PRO A 125 5.28 -4.22 -11.88
C PRO A 125 5.76 -5.66 -12.02
N GLU A 126 5.75 -6.18 -13.22
CA GLU A 126 6.28 -7.50 -13.52
C GLU A 126 7.73 -7.65 -13.03
N GLY A 127 8.00 -8.74 -12.31
CA GLY A 127 9.32 -9.03 -11.73
C GLY A 127 9.69 -8.24 -10.48
N TYR A 128 8.79 -7.40 -9.95
CA TYR A 128 9.04 -6.67 -8.70
C TYR A 128 8.98 -7.60 -7.47
N TRP A 129 7.99 -8.49 -7.44
CA TRP A 129 7.87 -9.58 -6.46
C TRP A 129 7.67 -10.92 -7.16
N ASP A 130 8.22 -11.97 -6.57
CA ASP A 130 8.01 -13.33 -7.06
C ASP A 130 6.76 -13.98 -6.46
N TYR A 131 6.26 -13.46 -5.34
CA TYR A 131 5.02 -13.95 -4.72
C TYR A 131 4.39 -12.94 -3.76
N PHE A 132 3.08 -13.03 -3.60
CA PHE A 132 2.32 -12.40 -2.52
C PHE A 132 1.03 -13.18 -2.25
N CYS A 133 0.42 -12.94 -1.09
CA CYS A 133 -0.88 -13.46 -0.75
C CYS A 133 -1.63 -12.46 0.12
N LEU A 134 -2.83 -12.10 -0.29
CA LEU A 134 -3.83 -11.44 0.54
C LEU A 134 -4.92 -12.47 0.81
N ASP A 135 -5.05 -12.92 2.04
CA ASP A 135 -5.97 -13.98 2.43
C ASP A 135 -7.00 -13.50 3.45
N ASN A 136 -8.10 -14.22 3.58
CA ASN A 136 -9.17 -13.94 4.55
C ASN A 136 -9.83 -12.56 4.41
N LEU A 137 -9.83 -11.95 3.22
CA LEU A 137 -10.57 -10.72 3.02
C LEU A 137 -12.07 -11.03 2.90
N THR A 138 -12.88 -10.43 3.77
CA THR A 138 -14.34 -10.51 3.65
C THR A 138 -14.84 -9.45 2.65
N TYR A 139 -15.48 -9.89 1.59
CA TYR A 139 -16.10 -9.03 0.59
C TYR A 139 -17.48 -9.58 0.19
N ARG A 140 -18.54 -8.78 0.38
CA ARG A 140 -19.94 -9.14 0.09
C ARG A 140 -20.35 -10.53 0.65
N GLY A 141 -19.96 -10.83 1.88
CA GLY A 141 -20.27 -12.10 2.55
C GLY A 141 -19.49 -13.31 2.04
N LYS A 142 -18.51 -13.10 1.16
CA LYS A 142 -17.57 -14.13 0.68
C LYS A 142 -16.21 -13.93 1.31
N THR A 143 -15.46 -15.01 1.47
CA THR A 143 -14.04 -14.96 1.84
C THR A 143 -13.20 -14.99 0.57
N ILE A 144 -12.41 -13.94 0.35
CA ILE A 144 -11.57 -13.77 -0.83
C ILE A 144 -10.12 -14.01 -0.46
N CYS A 145 -9.39 -14.74 -1.31
CA CYS A 145 -7.95 -14.82 -1.30
C CYS A 145 -7.42 -14.46 -2.69
N VAL A 146 -6.46 -13.54 -2.75
CA VAL A 146 -5.71 -13.20 -3.95
C VAL A 146 -4.26 -13.63 -3.75
N LEU A 147 -3.79 -14.52 -4.61
CA LEU A 147 -2.49 -15.15 -4.50
C LEU A 147 -1.74 -15.02 -5.82
N TYR A 148 -0.51 -14.54 -5.75
CA TYR A 148 0.45 -14.61 -6.85
C TYR A 148 1.64 -15.48 -6.44
N ASP A 149 1.99 -16.41 -7.30
CA ASP A 149 3.18 -17.27 -7.13
C ASP A 149 3.77 -17.49 -8.52
N LYS A 150 4.86 -16.81 -8.83
CA LYS A 150 5.47 -16.79 -10.16
C LYS A 150 5.79 -18.19 -10.68
N THR A 151 6.30 -19.07 -9.83
CA THR A 151 6.70 -20.42 -10.17
C THR A 151 5.72 -21.50 -9.69
N GLY A 152 4.82 -21.16 -8.76
CA GLY A 152 3.94 -22.10 -8.08
C GLY A 152 4.60 -22.83 -6.91
N ASP A 153 5.86 -22.55 -6.62
CA ASP A 153 6.63 -23.27 -5.61
C ASP A 153 6.42 -22.77 -4.19
N LYS A 154 6.08 -21.49 -4.02
CA LYS A 154 5.94 -20.87 -2.70
C LYS A 154 4.72 -21.39 -1.96
N TYR A 155 3.55 -21.35 -2.61
CA TYR A 155 2.27 -21.68 -1.99
C TYR A 155 1.74 -23.05 -2.40
N LYS A 156 2.31 -23.68 -3.43
CA LYS A 156 1.88 -24.99 -3.95
C LYS A 156 0.40 -25.01 -4.42
N ARG A 157 -0.07 -23.87 -4.94
CA ARG A 157 -1.44 -23.67 -5.44
C ARG A 157 -1.50 -23.46 -6.96
N GLY A 158 -0.34 -23.59 -7.64
CA GLY A 158 -0.13 -23.32 -9.06
C GLY A 158 0.53 -21.98 -9.31
N ALA A 159 1.16 -21.84 -10.47
CA ALA A 159 1.87 -20.63 -10.86
C ALA A 159 0.91 -19.54 -11.33
N GLY A 160 1.36 -18.28 -11.20
CA GLY A 160 0.64 -17.08 -11.65
C GLY A 160 -0.26 -16.45 -10.59
N LEU A 161 -1.11 -15.51 -11.05
CA LEU A 161 -2.10 -14.83 -10.24
C LEU A 161 -3.38 -15.69 -10.15
N SER A 162 -3.94 -15.84 -8.98
CA SER A 162 -5.15 -16.63 -8.74
C SER A 162 -6.09 -15.92 -7.76
N ILE A 163 -7.39 -16.00 -8.01
CA ILE A 163 -8.45 -15.60 -7.09
C ILE A 163 -9.13 -16.85 -6.55
N PHE A 164 -9.31 -16.89 -5.26
CA PHE A 164 -10.10 -17.92 -4.58
C PHE A 164 -11.31 -17.25 -3.89
N ILE A 165 -12.48 -17.82 -4.05
CA ILE A 165 -13.72 -17.43 -3.36
C ILE A 165 -14.17 -18.60 -2.51
N ASN A 166 -14.31 -18.39 -1.21
CA ASN A 166 -14.65 -19.43 -0.22
C ASN A 166 -13.76 -20.70 -0.35
N GLY A 167 -12.45 -20.48 -0.61
CA GLY A 167 -11.47 -21.55 -0.78
C GLY A 167 -11.42 -22.21 -2.16
N THR A 168 -12.36 -21.89 -3.05
CA THR A 168 -12.39 -22.42 -4.43
C THR A 168 -11.68 -21.47 -5.38
N LYS A 169 -10.76 -21.96 -6.20
CA LYS A 169 -10.09 -21.18 -7.25
C LYS A 169 -11.10 -20.85 -8.35
N THR A 170 -11.34 -19.55 -8.58
CA THR A 170 -12.37 -19.05 -9.51
C THR A 170 -11.80 -18.37 -10.76
N ALA A 171 -10.63 -17.76 -10.64
CA ALA A 171 -9.94 -17.13 -11.77
C ALA A 171 -8.42 -17.29 -11.65
N THR A 172 -7.72 -17.26 -12.79
CA THR A 172 -6.26 -17.31 -12.82
C THR A 172 -5.69 -16.62 -14.06
N SER A 173 -4.46 -16.12 -13.94
CA SER A 173 -3.64 -15.61 -15.04
C SER A 173 -2.18 -16.04 -14.83
N PRO A 174 -1.42 -16.34 -15.88
CA PRO A 174 0.01 -16.66 -15.74
C PRO A 174 0.87 -15.46 -15.30
N THR A 175 0.38 -14.23 -15.46
CA THR A 175 1.08 -12.98 -15.17
C THR A 175 0.25 -12.07 -14.29
N LEU A 176 0.88 -10.98 -13.79
CA LEU A 176 0.21 -9.92 -13.02
C LEU A 176 -0.60 -8.99 -13.95
N THR A 177 -1.75 -9.48 -14.39
CA THR A 177 -2.69 -8.72 -15.23
C THR A 177 -4.04 -8.62 -14.55
N LYS A 178 -4.89 -7.70 -15.02
CA LYS A 178 -6.26 -7.63 -14.56
C LYS A 178 -6.98 -8.96 -14.82
N ILE A 179 -7.61 -9.51 -13.80
CA ILE A 179 -8.52 -10.66 -13.88
C ILE A 179 -9.82 -10.38 -13.14
N SER A 180 -10.91 -10.96 -13.60
CA SER A 180 -12.23 -10.80 -13.02
C SER A 180 -12.90 -12.14 -12.82
N CYS A 181 -13.79 -12.23 -11.84
CA CYS A 181 -14.64 -13.40 -11.63
C CYS A 181 -15.98 -13.01 -10.99
N LYS A 182 -16.99 -13.86 -11.16
CA LYS A 182 -18.26 -13.71 -10.45
C LYS A 182 -18.10 -14.05 -8.97
N LEU A 183 -18.82 -13.31 -8.13
CA LEU A 183 -18.91 -13.55 -6.68
C LEU A 183 -19.86 -14.68 -6.35
#